data_782325a3c0db5eaa667a60377d0bd464
#
_entry.id   782325a3c0db5eaa667a60377d0bd464
#
_cell.length_a   1.000
_cell.length_b   1.000
_cell.length_c   1.000
_cell.angle_alpha   90.00
_cell.angle_beta   90.00
_cell.angle_gamma   90.00
#
_symmetry.space_group_name_H-M   'P 1'
#
loop_
_entity.id
_entity.type
_entity.pdbx_description
1 polymer ?
#
loop_
_entity_poly.entity_id
_entity_poly.type
_entity_poly.pdbx_seq_one_letter_code
_entity_poly.pdbx_strand_id
1 'polypeptide(L)'
;MPDADSARATAREAIALLTGAAGFTEHRPPPRPLPPDGPLGWAGYDAARERASARTGEEESVVYGTGVVGDRACVLISFEFGFLGGSLGRNTGDRLAAAYELALARRLPLVALVATGGSRMQEGMVALTQLQRVAAASTRLRAAGLPQIAVVRDPTTGGGWATVGAGADVVLALPGAQVGFAGSRVRPPHADPYAYSAEGQFAAGQVDAVVPADELAATVTQWLRALGPHEDLPAAPVPRALPTAGAEPTAGVGTGSAAGTEAASGTGSAAGAGTEAASGTGSAAGAGTEAASGTGSAAGGGAVAPLPGTGREAVARARDPRRPRAEAYLADYFAVRLPLHGDRSGATDPGLLCGLGLRADGQPVAYVAQCGTPTRPAGYRAAARTIRLADRLGVPVLTLVDTPGAANDAEAERAGAGAAIADTFAAIAAARVPVTTLVIGEGGSGGALALAAPENTHVTVDSYFSVIAPELAAAILKRPPSETGATADQLRLRPQDLVELGFALSIVG
;
A
#
# COMPACT_ATOMS: atom_id res chain seq x y z
N MET A 1 -35.46 20.03 -19.14
CA MET A 1 -34.25 19.67 -18.45
C MET A 1 -33.20 19.34 -19.50
N PRO A 2 -32.04 19.98 -19.54
CA PRO A 2 -30.99 19.54 -20.46
C PRO A 2 -30.65 18.09 -20.14
N ASP A 3 -30.45 17.28 -21.19
CA ASP A 3 -30.10 15.86 -21.08
C ASP A 3 -28.90 15.70 -20.19
N ALA A 4 -29.07 15.00 -19.06
CA ALA A 4 -27.98 14.66 -18.11
C ALA A 4 -26.88 13.83 -18.79
N ASP A 5 -27.12 13.31 -19.99
CA ASP A 5 -26.15 12.59 -20.81
C ASP A 5 -25.12 13.50 -21.51
N SER A 6 -25.43 14.79 -21.71
CA SER A 6 -24.51 15.74 -22.40
C SER A 6 -23.36 16.23 -21.51
N ALA A 7 -23.40 15.94 -20.21
CA ALA A 7 -22.37 16.36 -19.24
C ALA A 7 -21.32 15.26 -18.91
N ARG A 8 -21.48 14.04 -19.45
CA ARG A 8 -20.55 12.92 -19.18
C ARG A 8 -19.50 12.82 -20.27
N ALA A 9 -18.23 12.76 -19.85
CA ALA A 9 -17.14 12.51 -20.78
C ALA A 9 -17.32 11.17 -21.51
N THR A 10 -17.14 11.16 -22.83
CA THR A 10 -17.14 9.97 -23.68
C THR A 10 -15.96 9.05 -23.31
N ALA A 11 -15.97 7.83 -23.85
CA ALA A 11 -14.85 6.90 -23.68
C ALA A 11 -13.53 7.49 -24.19
N ARG A 12 -13.57 8.19 -25.33
CA ARG A 12 -12.39 8.78 -25.97
C ARG A 12 -11.88 10.02 -25.25
N GLU A 13 -12.77 10.89 -24.78
CA GLU A 13 -12.39 12.03 -23.95
C GLU A 13 -11.74 11.59 -22.64
N ALA A 14 -12.27 10.53 -22.01
CA ALA A 14 -11.68 9.97 -20.80
C ALA A 14 -10.28 9.36 -21.05
N ILE A 15 -10.06 8.69 -22.19
CA ILE A 15 -8.72 8.23 -22.59
C ILE A 15 -7.81 9.45 -22.83
N ALA A 16 -8.27 10.45 -23.56
CA ALA A 16 -7.49 11.65 -23.87
C ALA A 16 -7.09 12.43 -22.61
N LEU A 17 -7.96 12.45 -21.59
CA LEU A 17 -7.66 13.04 -20.27
C LEU A 17 -6.42 12.40 -19.63
N LEU A 18 -6.25 11.09 -19.78
CA LEU A 18 -5.09 10.38 -19.21
C LEU A 18 -3.85 10.44 -20.10
N THR A 19 -4.03 10.30 -21.42
CA THR A 19 -2.90 10.15 -22.36
C THR A 19 -2.42 11.50 -22.91
N GLY A 20 -3.23 12.53 -22.85
CA GLY A 20 -2.92 13.83 -23.47
C GLY A 20 -2.56 13.67 -24.95
N ALA A 21 -1.50 14.38 -25.38
CA ALA A 21 -0.99 14.33 -26.75
C ALA A 21 -0.16 13.05 -27.05
N ALA A 22 0.19 12.25 -26.04
CA ALA A 22 1.04 11.06 -26.21
C ALA A 22 0.36 9.94 -27.02
N GLY A 23 -0.94 10.06 -27.20
CA GLY A 23 -1.70 9.20 -28.09
C GLY A 23 -2.15 7.88 -27.49
N PHE A 24 -3.15 7.34 -28.13
CA PHE A 24 -3.76 6.05 -27.83
C PHE A 24 -3.86 5.25 -29.13
N THR A 25 -3.44 4.00 -29.08
CA THR A 25 -3.60 3.06 -30.20
C THR A 25 -4.72 2.08 -29.87
N GLU A 26 -5.86 2.26 -30.53
CA GLU A 26 -7.01 1.38 -30.35
C GLU A 26 -6.72 -0.01 -30.90
N HIS A 27 -7.20 -1.01 -30.17
CA HIS A 27 -7.22 -2.42 -30.57
C HIS A 27 -8.67 -2.88 -30.67
N ARG A 28 -8.95 -3.77 -31.61
CA ARG A 28 -10.28 -4.35 -31.82
C ARG A 28 -10.15 -5.86 -31.96
N PRO A 29 -10.95 -6.65 -31.22
CA PRO A 29 -10.99 -8.08 -31.48
C PRO A 29 -11.67 -8.36 -32.82
N PRO A 30 -11.47 -9.53 -33.43
CA PRO A 30 -12.22 -9.92 -34.59
C PRO A 30 -13.74 -9.78 -34.35
N PRO A 31 -14.50 -9.24 -35.30
CA PRO A 31 -15.93 -9.06 -35.16
C PRO A 31 -16.64 -10.42 -34.97
N ARG A 32 -17.54 -10.44 -34.02
CA ARG A 32 -18.34 -11.64 -33.71
C ARG A 32 -19.81 -11.30 -33.91
N PRO A 33 -20.41 -11.68 -35.05
CA PRO A 33 -21.79 -11.30 -35.34
C PRO A 33 -22.77 -11.84 -34.31
N LEU A 34 -23.77 -11.05 -34.01
CA LEU A 34 -24.93 -11.46 -33.21
C LEU A 34 -26.03 -11.93 -34.16
N PRO A 35 -26.89 -12.85 -33.72
CA PRO A 35 -28.12 -13.15 -34.45
C PRO A 35 -29.04 -11.91 -34.46
N PRO A 36 -30.00 -11.83 -35.37
CA PRO A 36 -30.95 -10.73 -35.40
C PRO A 36 -31.61 -10.47 -34.04
N ASP A 37 -31.62 -9.20 -33.62
CA ASP A 37 -32.09 -8.77 -32.31
C ASP A 37 -31.38 -9.48 -31.13
N GLY A 38 -30.12 -9.91 -31.33
CA GLY A 38 -29.25 -10.47 -30.31
C GLY A 38 -29.54 -11.92 -29.94
N PRO A 39 -28.85 -12.45 -28.92
CA PRO A 39 -28.91 -13.87 -28.53
C PRO A 39 -30.31 -14.33 -28.11
N LEU A 40 -31.15 -13.43 -27.65
CA LEU A 40 -32.52 -13.73 -27.20
C LEU A 40 -33.60 -13.36 -28.23
N GLY A 41 -33.22 -12.80 -29.40
CA GLY A 41 -34.20 -12.24 -30.33
C GLY A 41 -35.02 -11.10 -29.70
N TRP A 42 -34.39 -10.25 -28.90
CA TRP A 42 -35.05 -9.16 -28.18
C TRP A 42 -35.49 -8.06 -29.15
N ALA A 43 -36.79 -8.00 -29.45
CA ALA A 43 -37.33 -7.11 -30.46
C ALA A 43 -36.85 -5.66 -30.29
N GLY A 44 -36.26 -5.10 -31.37
CA GLY A 44 -35.74 -3.74 -31.41
C GLY A 44 -34.35 -3.56 -30.80
N TYR A 45 -33.67 -4.63 -30.44
CA TYR A 45 -32.32 -4.54 -29.88
C TYR A 45 -31.29 -4.06 -30.92
N ASP A 46 -31.35 -4.57 -32.18
CA ASP A 46 -30.46 -4.12 -33.23
C ASP A 46 -30.69 -2.61 -33.54
N ALA A 47 -31.93 -2.19 -33.63
CA ALA A 47 -32.25 -0.77 -33.83
C ALA A 47 -31.78 0.12 -32.65
N ALA A 48 -31.77 -0.41 -31.40
CA ALA A 48 -31.22 0.30 -30.24
C ALA A 48 -29.68 0.41 -30.31
N ARG A 49 -28.99 -0.62 -30.80
CA ARG A 49 -27.55 -0.62 -31.02
C ARG A 49 -27.16 0.38 -32.12
N GLU A 50 -27.88 0.38 -33.24
CA GLU A 50 -27.66 1.31 -34.35
C GLU A 50 -27.81 2.76 -33.90
N ARG A 51 -28.88 3.07 -33.15
CA ARG A 51 -29.07 4.42 -32.58
C ARG A 51 -27.95 4.79 -31.61
N ALA A 52 -27.51 3.87 -30.79
CA ALA A 52 -26.40 4.11 -29.85
C ALA A 52 -25.09 4.37 -30.61
N SER A 53 -24.82 3.57 -31.66
CA SER A 53 -23.63 3.76 -32.51
C SER A 53 -23.65 5.08 -33.25
N ALA A 54 -24.79 5.44 -33.84
CA ALA A 54 -24.95 6.74 -34.54
C ALA A 54 -24.75 7.95 -33.59
N ARG A 55 -25.15 7.82 -32.33
CA ARG A 55 -25.01 8.89 -31.33
C ARG A 55 -23.60 9.02 -30.79
N THR A 56 -22.92 7.90 -30.53
CA THR A 56 -21.62 7.86 -29.85
C THR A 56 -20.44 7.76 -30.79
N GLY A 57 -20.66 7.31 -32.03
CA GLY A 57 -19.60 6.96 -32.96
C GLY A 57 -18.91 5.61 -32.61
N GLU A 58 -19.37 4.92 -31.55
CA GLU A 58 -18.79 3.65 -31.10
C GLU A 58 -19.61 2.45 -31.57
N GLU A 59 -18.94 1.33 -31.79
CA GLU A 59 -19.58 0.07 -32.20
C GLU A 59 -20.02 -0.78 -31.01
N GLU A 60 -19.46 -0.48 -29.80
CA GLU A 60 -19.73 -1.19 -28.56
C GLU A 60 -19.44 -0.28 -27.33
N SER A 61 -19.91 -0.70 -26.17
CA SER A 61 -19.82 0.04 -24.91
C SER A 61 -18.41 0.12 -24.30
N VAL A 62 -17.39 -0.47 -24.95
CA VAL A 62 -16.00 -0.42 -24.48
C VAL A 62 -15.05 -0.17 -25.64
N VAL A 63 -14.14 0.78 -25.45
CA VAL A 63 -12.96 1.02 -26.26
C VAL A 63 -11.74 0.55 -25.48
N TYR A 64 -10.79 -0.13 -26.13
CA TYR A 64 -9.55 -0.53 -25.47
C TYR A 64 -8.36 -0.46 -26.42
N GLY A 65 -7.18 -0.36 -25.85
CA GLY A 65 -5.93 -0.30 -26.61
C GLY A 65 -4.73 -0.04 -25.72
N THR A 66 -3.62 0.33 -26.35
CA THR A 66 -2.39 0.73 -25.65
C THR A 66 -2.24 2.24 -25.67
N GLY A 67 -1.72 2.80 -24.57
CA GLY A 67 -1.42 4.22 -24.46
C GLY A 67 -0.29 4.47 -23.48
N VAL A 68 0.09 5.73 -23.38
CA VAL A 68 1.09 6.18 -22.41
C VAL A 68 0.42 7.19 -21.49
N VAL A 69 0.47 6.95 -20.18
CA VAL A 69 -0.02 7.85 -19.15
C VAL A 69 1.19 8.40 -18.39
N GLY A 70 1.43 9.70 -18.52
CA GLY A 70 2.70 10.30 -18.12
C GLY A 70 3.86 9.72 -18.92
N ASP A 71 4.71 8.96 -18.26
CA ASP A 71 5.88 8.26 -18.85
C ASP A 71 5.70 6.73 -18.89
N ARG A 72 4.51 6.22 -18.56
CA ARG A 72 4.25 4.79 -18.40
C ARG A 72 3.31 4.23 -19.45
N ALA A 73 3.80 3.23 -20.18
CA ALA A 73 2.96 2.45 -21.09
C ALA A 73 1.97 1.58 -20.30
N CYS A 74 0.73 1.52 -20.76
CA CYS A 74 -0.31 0.69 -20.17
C CYS A 74 -1.34 0.26 -21.21
N VAL A 75 -2.15 -0.74 -20.85
CA VAL A 75 -3.38 -1.03 -21.57
C VAL A 75 -4.51 -0.24 -20.93
N LEU A 76 -5.25 0.47 -21.77
CA LEU A 76 -6.39 1.28 -21.37
C LEU A 76 -7.68 0.60 -21.81
N ILE A 77 -8.65 0.59 -20.91
CA ILE A 77 -10.06 0.25 -21.18
C ILE A 77 -10.88 1.47 -20.82
N SER A 78 -11.79 1.90 -21.69
CA SER A 78 -12.73 2.96 -21.37
C SER A 78 -14.14 2.59 -21.79
N PHE A 79 -15.07 2.78 -20.86
CA PHE A 79 -16.48 2.51 -21.10
C PHE A 79 -17.16 3.75 -21.72
N GLU A 80 -17.95 3.50 -22.78
CA GLU A 80 -18.84 4.48 -23.40
C GLU A 80 -20.24 4.32 -22.81
N PHE A 81 -20.58 5.19 -21.87
CA PHE A 81 -21.89 5.11 -21.22
C PHE A 81 -23.04 5.44 -22.19
N GLY A 82 -22.79 6.31 -23.17
CA GLY A 82 -23.73 6.63 -24.24
C GLY A 82 -24.13 5.41 -25.07
N PHE A 83 -23.29 4.38 -25.16
CA PHE A 83 -23.63 3.13 -25.84
C PHE A 83 -24.36 2.18 -24.91
N LEU A 84 -25.69 2.20 -24.95
CA LEU A 84 -26.59 1.32 -24.17
C LEU A 84 -26.29 1.33 -22.65
N GLY A 85 -25.98 2.51 -22.08
CA GLY A 85 -25.68 2.68 -20.66
C GLY A 85 -24.36 2.03 -20.23
N GLY A 86 -23.38 1.93 -21.12
CA GLY A 86 -22.11 1.27 -20.80
C GLY A 86 -22.25 -0.20 -20.44
N SER A 87 -23.35 -0.85 -20.83
CA SER A 87 -23.72 -2.19 -20.39
C SER A 87 -22.85 -3.28 -21.02
N LEU A 88 -22.57 -4.32 -20.22
CA LEU A 88 -21.74 -5.46 -20.62
C LEU A 88 -22.58 -6.49 -21.38
N GLY A 89 -22.42 -6.56 -22.70
CA GLY A 89 -22.92 -7.62 -23.57
C GLY A 89 -21.79 -8.58 -23.95
N ARG A 90 -22.09 -9.56 -24.82
CA ARG A 90 -21.12 -10.52 -25.32
C ARG A 90 -19.90 -9.85 -25.98
N ASN A 91 -20.16 -8.90 -26.90
CA ASN A 91 -19.10 -8.23 -27.63
C ASN A 91 -18.30 -7.28 -26.71
N THR A 92 -18.93 -6.68 -25.70
CA THR A 92 -18.22 -5.97 -24.63
C THR A 92 -17.29 -6.89 -23.87
N GLY A 93 -17.79 -8.09 -23.50
CA GLY A 93 -16.98 -9.12 -22.85
C GLY A 93 -15.80 -9.60 -23.69
N ASP A 94 -15.98 -9.70 -25.02
CA ASP A 94 -14.89 -10.01 -25.96
C ASP A 94 -13.81 -8.91 -25.95
N ARG A 95 -14.21 -7.62 -25.97
CA ARG A 95 -13.28 -6.48 -25.90
C ARG A 95 -12.55 -6.42 -24.57
N LEU A 96 -13.25 -6.64 -23.46
CA LEU A 96 -12.64 -6.70 -22.12
C LEU A 96 -11.62 -7.84 -22.02
N ALA A 97 -12.00 -9.06 -22.40
CA ALA A 97 -11.09 -10.19 -22.36
C ALA A 97 -9.85 -9.96 -23.24
N ALA A 98 -10.03 -9.41 -24.46
CA ALA A 98 -8.93 -9.09 -25.35
C ALA A 98 -7.98 -8.02 -24.77
N ALA A 99 -8.52 -7.04 -24.03
CA ALA A 99 -7.70 -6.04 -23.32
C ALA A 99 -6.81 -6.69 -22.24
N TYR A 100 -7.37 -7.60 -21.44
CA TYR A 100 -6.60 -8.36 -20.45
C TYR A 100 -5.54 -9.26 -21.10
N GLU A 101 -5.86 -9.93 -22.18
CA GLU A 101 -4.87 -10.75 -22.94
C GLU A 101 -3.77 -9.87 -23.56
N LEU A 102 -4.11 -8.68 -24.05
CA LEU A 102 -3.13 -7.71 -24.56
C LEU A 102 -2.17 -7.25 -23.43
N ALA A 103 -2.71 -6.96 -22.24
CA ALA A 103 -1.92 -6.60 -21.07
C ALA A 103 -0.97 -7.74 -20.66
N LEU A 104 -1.46 -8.98 -20.62
CA LEU A 104 -0.65 -10.17 -20.35
C LEU A 104 0.46 -10.35 -21.39
N ALA A 105 0.12 -10.32 -22.67
CA ALA A 105 1.05 -10.57 -23.78
C ALA A 105 2.17 -9.53 -23.83
N ARG A 106 1.86 -8.27 -23.51
CA ARG A 106 2.81 -7.16 -23.51
C ARG A 106 3.44 -6.88 -22.15
N ARG A 107 3.04 -7.61 -21.11
CA ARG A 107 3.45 -7.39 -19.72
C ARG A 107 3.27 -5.94 -19.27
N LEU A 108 2.10 -5.39 -19.58
CA LEU A 108 1.74 -4.00 -19.23
C LEU A 108 0.71 -3.96 -18.10
N PRO A 109 0.73 -2.93 -17.25
CA PRO A 109 -0.36 -2.64 -16.34
C PRO A 109 -1.64 -2.33 -17.09
N LEU A 110 -2.79 -2.54 -16.44
CA LEU A 110 -4.10 -2.25 -17.00
C LEU A 110 -4.78 -1.12 -16.24
N VAL A 111 -5.27 -0.11 -16.95
CA VAL A 111 -6.05 1.01 -16.40
C VAL A 111 -7.43 1.00 -17.03
N ALA A 112 -8.49 0.88 -16.22
CA ALA A 112 -9.86 0.83 -16.66
C ALA A 112 -10.63 2.10 -16.23
N LEU A 113 -11.16 2.84 -17.18
CA LEU A 113 -12.04 4.00 -17.00
C LEU A 113 -13.49 3.51 -17.06
N VAL A 114 -14.07 3.18 -15.90
CA VAL A 114 -15.33 2.44 -15.80
C VAL A 114 -16.51 3.40 -15.68
N ALA A 115 -17.48 3.27 -16.61
CA ALA A 115 -18.79 3.92 -16.56
C ALA A 115 -19.84 2.95 -17.10
N THR A 116 -20.64 2.31 -16.24
CA THR A 116 -21.50 1.20 -16.64
C THR A 116 -22.75 1.06 -15.78
N GLY A 117 -23.86 0.70 -16.43
CA GLY A 117 -25.11 0.30 -15.78
C GLY A 117 -25.17 -1.19 -15.42
N GLY A 118 -24.13 -1.98 -15.70
CA GLY A 118 -24.08 -3.41 -15.42
C GLY A 118 -24.28 -4.31 -16.63
N SER A 119 -24.81 -5.54 -16.45
CA SER A 119 -25.00 -6.51 -17.53
C SER A 119 -26.11 -6.08 -18.49
N ARG A 120 -25.91 -6.35 -19.79
CA ARG A 120 -26.86 -6.00 -20.85
C ARG A 120 -28.09 -6.93 -20.83
N MET A 121 -29.21 -6.39 -20.40
CA MET A 121 -30.41 -7.16 -20.17
C MET A 121 -30.94 -7.87 -21.42
N GLN A 122 -30.81 -7.26 -22.61
CA GLN A 122 -31.24 -7.81 -23.89
C GLN A 122 -30.46 -9.04 -24.35
N GLU A 123 -29.32 -9.32 -23.72
CA GLU A 123 -28.51 -10.52 -23.99
C GLU A 123 -28.62 -11.58 -22.87
N GLY A 124 -29.36 -11.30 -21.80
CA GLY A 124 -29.67 -12.26 -20.72
C GLY A 124 -28.45 -12.94 -20.12
N MET A 125 -28.50 -14.27 -20.02
CA MET A 125 -27.41 -15.06 -19.45
C MET A 125 -26.10 -14.96 -20.24
N VAL A 126 -26.16 -14.71 -21.55
CA VAL A 126 -24.96 -14.50 -22.39
C VAL A 126 -24.18 -13.28 -21.92
N ALA A 127 -24.89 -12.19 -21.55
CA ALA A 127 -24.27 -11.02 -20.95
C ALA A 127 -23.78 -11.29 -19.53
N LEU A 128 -24.57 -12.01 -18.72
CA LEU A 128 -24.22 -12.26 -17.31
C LEU A 128 -22.94 -13.11 -17.18
N THR A 129 -22.75 -14.11 -18.02
CA THR A 129 -21.57 -14.97 -18.01
C THR A 129 -20.27 -14.22 -18.39
N GLN A 130 -20.36 -13.04 -19.01
CA GLN A 130 -19.18 -12.22 -19.27
C GLN A 130 -18.51 -11.77 -17.98
N LEU A 131 -19.24 -11.62 -16.88
CA LEU A 131 -18.67 -11.25 -15.58
C LEU A 131 -17.65 -12.30 -15.10
N GLN A 132 -17.98 -13.59 -15.22
CA GLN A 132 -17.07 -14.70 -14.86
C GLN A 132 -15.83 -14.71 -15.77
N ARG A 133 -16.02 -14.47 -17.08
CA ARG A 133 -14.94 -14.40 -18.04
C ARG A 133 -13.97 -13.26 -17.75
N VAL A 134 -14.50 -12.08 -17.44
CA VAL A 134 -13.68 -10.91 -17.05
C VAL A 134 -12.95 -11.16 -15.73
N ALA A 135 -13.63 -11.73 -14.72
CA ALA A 135 -13.02 -12.08 -13.45
C ALA A 135 -11.87 -13.09 -13.62
N ALA A 136 -12.05 -14.11 -14.47
CA ALA A 136 -10.98 -15.07 -14.79
C ALA A 136 -9.79 -14.40 -15.50
N ALA A 137 -10.03 -13.47 -16.43
CA ALA A 137 -8.98 -12.72 -17.12
C ALA A 137 -8.21 -11.81 -16.15
N SER A 138 -8.92 -11.10 -15.26
CA SER A 138 -8.34 -10.29 -14.17
C SER A 138 -7.46 -11.15 -13.25
N THR A 139 -7.94 -12.34 -12.87
CA THR A 139 -7.17 -13.26 -12.02
C THR A 139 -5.86 -13.69 -12.68
N ARG A 140 -5.88 -14.02 -14.00
CA ARG A 140 -4.66 -14.36 -14.75
C ARG A 140 -3.67 -13.20 -14.80
N LEU A 141 -4.16 -11.97 -15.05
CA LEU A 141 -3.32 -10.77 -15.06
C LEU A 141 -2.65 -10.56 -13.71
N ARG A 142 -3.43 -10.69 -12.62
CA ARG A 142 -2.94 -10.58 -11.25
C ARG A 142 -1.90 -11.67 -10.91
N ALA A 143 -2.15 -12.91 -11.32
CA ALA A 143 -1.21 -14.03 -11.14
C ALA A 143 0.13 -13.82 -11.90
N ALA A 144 0.11 -13.05 -12.98
CA ALA A 144 1.30 -12.66 -13.73
C ALA A 144 2.08 -11.48 -13.09
N GLY A 145 1.68 -10.97 -11.91
CA GLY A 145 2.30 -9.85 -11.24
C GLY A 145 1.98 -8.48 -11.87
N LEU A 146 0.95 -8.38 -12.72
CA LEU A 146 0.61 -7.15 -13.41
C LEU A 146 -0.51 -6.39 -12.68
N PRO A 147 -0.33 -5.09 -12.41
CA PRO A 147 -1.28 -4.31 -11.64
C PRO A 147 -2.49 -3.88 -12.46
N GLN A 148 -3.61 -3.67 -11.75
CA GLN A 148 -4.87 -3.20 -12.29
C GLN A 148 -5.34 -1.98 -11.51
N ILE A 149 -5.58 -0.88 -12.22
CA ILE A 149 -6.13 0.36 -11.66
C ILE A 149 -7.51 0.56 -12.28
N ALA A 150 -8.53 0.78 -11.46
CA ALA A 150 -9.84 1.21 -11.91
C ALA A 150 -10.06 2.69 -11.55
N VAL A 151 -10.49 3.46 -12.52
CA VAL A 151 -11.03 4.82 -12.35
C VAL A 151 -12.54 4.74 -12.53
N VAL A 152 -13.26 4.97 -11.45
CA VAL A 152 -14.72 4.87 -11.40
C VAL A 152 -15.33 6.21 -11.78
N ARG A 153 -16.12 6.23 -12.84
CA ARG A 153 -16.83 7.37 -13.40
C ARG A 153 -18.34 7.24 -13.17
N ASP A 154 -19.07 8.30 -13.37
CA ASP A 154 -20.53 8.32 -13.17
C ASP A 154 -21.32 7.77 -14.37
N PRO A 155 -22.22 6.79 -14.16
CA PRO A 155 -22.30 5.87 -13.02
C PRO A 155 -21.45 4.61 -13.22
N THR A 156 -21.02 3.98 -12.15
CA THR A 156 -20.41 2.63 -12.20
C THR A 156 -21.18 1.70 -11.29
N THR A 157 -22.04 0.85 -11.89
CA THR A 157 -22.95 -0.01 -11.12
C THR A 157 -22.98 -1.45 -11.64
N GLY A 158 -23.61 -2.33 -10.85
CA GLY A 158 -23.87 -3.72 -11.21
C GLY A 158 -22.62 -4.57 -11.39
N GLY A 159 -22.68 -5.48 -12.34
CA GLY A 159 -21.60 -6.43 -12.62
C GLY A 159 -20.28 -5.80 -13.04
N GLY A 160 -20.31 -4.66 -13.72
CA GLY A 160 -19.10 -3.93 -14.08
C GLY A 160 -18.37 -3.35 -12.88
N TRP A 161 -19.11 -2.81 -11.90
CA TRP A 161 -18.53 -2.47 -10.60
C TRP A 161 -17.92 -3.69 -9.92
N ALA A 162 -18.69 -4.78 -9.78
CA ALA A 162 -18.24 -5.98 -9.07
C ALA A 162 -17.02 -6.68 -9.70
N THR A 163 -16.75 -6.49 -11.00
CA THR A 163 -15.64 -7.16 -11.71
C THR A 163 -14.51 -6.22 -12.05
N VAL A 164 -14.74 -5.24 -12.93
CA VAL A 164 -13.68 -4.34 -13.43
C VAL A 164 -13.33 -3.27 -12.38
N GLY A 165 -14.33 -2.74 -11.66
CA GLY A 165 -14.15 -1.72 -10.64
C GLY A 165 -13.56 -2.29 -9.35
N ALA A 166 -14.39 -2.90 -8.50
CA ALA A 166 -14.00 -3.41 -7.18
C ALA A 166 -12.95 -4.54 -7.24
N GLY A 167 -12.86 -5.23 -8.38
CA GLY A 167 -11.84 -6.26 -8.63
C GLY A 167 -10.43 -5.73 -8.86
N ALA A 168 -10.22 -4.42 -9.04
CA ALA A 168 -8.90 -3.84 -9.29
C ALA A 168 -8.06 -3.75 -7.99
N ASP A 169 -6.75 -3.66 -8.15
CA ASP A 169 -5.79 -3.50 -7.04
C ASP A 169 -5.93 -2.13 -6.39
N VAL A 170 -6.12 -1.10 -7.22
CA VAL A 170 -6.38 0.28 -6.81
C VAL A 170 -7.67 0.77 -7.45
N VAL A 171 -8.53 1.42 -6.68
CA VAL A 171 -9.77 2.01 -7.14
C VAL A 171 -9.78 3.49 -6.83
N LEU A 172 -9.75 4.29 -7.87
CA LEU A 172 -9.92 5.74 -7.81
C LEU A 172 -11.34 6.07 -8.27
N ALA A 173 -11.98 7.06 -7.69
CA ALA A 173 -13.30 7.52 -8.12
C ALA A 173 -13.29 9.01 -8.45
N LEU A 174 -14.05 9.42 -9.45
CA LEU A 174 -14.32 10.84 -9.68
C LEU A 174 -15.32 11.35 -8.63
N PRO A 175 -15.18 12.60 -8.17
CA PRO A 175 -16.12 13.20 -7.22
C PRO A 175 -17.57 13.11 -7.69
N GLY A 176 -18.47 12.78 -6.77
CA GLY A 176 -19.90 12.69 -7.04
C GLY A 176 -20.34 11.52 -7.91
N ALA A 177 -19.43 10.64 -8.37
CA ALA A 177 -19.79 9.49 -9.18
C ALA A 177 -20.71 8.54 -8.39
N GLN A 178 -21.74 8.02 -9.05
CA GLN A 178 -22.56 6.97 -8.51
C GLN A 178 -21.82 5.63 -8.60
N VAL A 179 -21.60 5.01 -7.46
CA VAL A 179 -20.85 3.76 -7.35
C VAL A 179 -21.60 2.77 -6.46
N GLY A 180 -21.79 1.54 -6.93
CA GLY A 180 -22.38 0.50 -6.12
C GLY A 180 -22.91 -0.69 -6.91
N PHE A 181 -23.26 -1.78 -6.23
CA PHE A 181 -23.80 -2.94 -6.92
C PHE A 181 -25.22 -2.68 -7.46
N ALA A 182 -26.07 -2.00 -6.70
CA ALA A 182 -27.41 -1.66 -7.13
C ALA A 182 -27.43 -0.34 -7.92
N GLY A 183 -27.78 -0.40 -9.20
CA GLY A 183 -28.06 0.79 -10.02
C GLY A 183 -29.29 1.54 -9.52
N SER A 184 -29.40 2.83 -9.86
CA SER A 184 -30.45 3.73 -9.33
C SER A 184 -31.87 3.24 -9.52
N ARG A 185 -32.14 2.44 -10.56
CA ARG A 185 -33.48 1.91 -10.87
C ARG A 185 -33.90 0.70 -10.05
N VAL A 186 -32.98 0.07 -9.34
CA VAL A 186 -33.23 -1.17 -8.57
C VAL A 186 -32.89 -1.01 -7.08
N ARG A 187 -32.57 0.20 -6.63
CA ARG A 187 -32.35 0.50 -5.21
C ARG A 187 -33.67 0.43 -4.43
N PRO A 188 -33.62 0.03 -3.15
CA PRO A 188 -34.78 0.14 -2.27
C PRO A 188 -35.34 1.58 -2.23
N PRO A 189 -36.65 1.78 -2.04
CA PRO A 189 -37.27 3.12 -2.08
C PRO A 189 -36.70 4.13 -1.08
N HIS A 190 -36.11 3.69 0.01
CA HIS A 190 -35.52 4.53 1.07
C HIS A 190 -34.02 4.30 1.21
N ALA A 191 -33.36 3.87 0.11
CA ALA A 191 -31.91 3.69 0.14
C ALA A 191 -31.22 5.03 0.41
N ASP A 192 -30.23 5.02 1.31
CA ASP A 192 -29.38 6.17 1.57
C ASP A 192 -28.57 6.51 0.30
N PRO A 193 -28.78 7.68 -0.34
CA PRO A 193 -28.04 8.04 -1.56
C PRO A 193 -26.54 8.12 -1.34
N TYR A 194 -26.08 8.48 -0.13
CA TYR A 194 -24.67 8.60 0.20
C TYR A 194 -23.94 7.25 0.08
N ALA A 195 -24.56 6.15 0.47
CA ALA A 195 -23.99 4.80 0.34
C ALA A 195 -23.66 4.40 -1.11
N TYR A 196 -24.24 5.10 -2.10
CA TYR A 196 -24.04 4.86 -3.54
C TYR A 196 -23.25 6.01 -4.21
N SER A 197 -22.56 6.82 -3.46
CA SER A 197 -21.66 7.85 -3.98
C SER A 197 -20.20 7.44 -3.87
N ALA A 198 -19.32 8.05 -4.65
CA ALA A 198 -17.87 7.87 -4.56
C ALA A 198 -17.36 8.15 -3.13
N GLU A 199 -17.88 9.22 -2.51
CA GLU A 199 -17.54 9.66 -1.16
C GLU A 199 -18.01 8.64 -0.10
N GLY A 200 -19.22 8.12 -0.25
CA GLY A 200 -19.74 7.07 0.65
C GLY A 200 -18.99 5.75 0.52
N GLN A 201 -18.64 5.36 -0.70
CA GLN A 201 -17.82 4.18 -0.95
C GLN A 201 -16.37 4.36 -0.45
N PHE A 202 -15.83 5.58 -0.52
CA PHE A 202 -14.56 5.92 0.12
C PHE A 202 -14.67 5.81 1.65
N ALA A 203 -15.68 6.41 2.26
CA ALA A 203 -15.90 6.32 3.71
C ALA A 203 -16.06 4.86 4.20
N ALA A 204 -16.65 3.99 3.36
CA ALA A 204 -16.77 2.56 3.61
C ALA A 204 -15.52 1.74 3.24
N GLY A 205 -14.43 2.37 2.81
CA GLY A 205 -13.17 1.68 2.47
C GLY A 205 -13.24 0.81 1.22
N GLN A 206 -14.17 1.08 0.30
CA GLN A 206 -14.31 0.36 -0.98
C GLN A 206 -13.56 1.04 -2.12
N VAL A 207 -13.26 2.34 -2.00
CA VAL A 207 -12.51 3.18 -2.93
C VAL A 207 -11.27 3.71 -2.22
N ASP A 208 -10.14 3.74 -2.89
CA ASP A 208 -8.86 4.15 -2.29
C ASP A 208 -8.69 5.67 -2.27
N ALA A 209 -9.25 6.37 -3.26
CA ALA A 209 -9.25 7.83 -3.28
C ALA A 209 -10.39 8.38 -4.15
N VAL A 210 -10.90 9.55 -3.79
CA VAL A 210 -11.74 10.38 -4.66
C VAL A 210 -10.85 11.46 -5.25
N VAL A 211 -10.71 11.45 -6.58
CA VAL A 211 -9.71 12.25 -7.31
C VAL A 211 -10.40 13.17 -8.32
N PRO A 212 -10.19 14.49 -8.25
CA PRO A 212 -10.67 15.44 -9.27
C PRO A 212 -10.14 15.10 -10.67
N ALA A 213 -10.93 15.43 -11.70
CA ALA A 213 -10.59 15.05 -13.07
C ALA A 213 -9.28 15.68 -13.57
N ASP A 214 -8.95 16.89 -13.16
CA ASP A 214 -7.72 17.61 -13.49
C ASP A 214 -6.47 17.03 -12.81
N GLU A 215 -6.62 16.35 -11.68
CA GLU A 215 -5.54 15.65 -10.97
C GLU A 215 -5.37 14.19 -11.41
N LEU A 216 -6.33 13.64 -12.15
CA LEU A 216 -6.43 12.22 -12.42
C LEU A 216 -5.23 11.66 -13.19
N ALA A 217 -4.78 12.36 -14.24
CA ALA A 217 -3.64 11.90 -15.04
C ALA A 217 -2.34 11.83 -14.24
N ALA A 218 -2.10 12.83 -13.39
CA ALA A 218 -0.95 12.86 -12.49
C ALA A 218 -1.03 11.72 -11.44
N THR A 219 -2.20 11.54 -10.84
CA THR A 219 -2.43 10.49 -9.83
C THR A 219 -2.24 9.09 -10.43
N VAL A 220 -2.82 8.81 -11.60
CA VAL A 220 -2.66 7.51 -12.28
C VAL A 220 -1.19 7.29 -12.67
N THR A 221 -0.48 8.33 -13.12
CA THR A 221 0.96 8.25 -13.41
C THR A 221 1.77 7.82 -12.18
N GLN A 222 1.50 8.42 -11.01
CA GLN A 222 2.20 8.07 -9.76
C GLN A 222 1.90 6.61 -9.37
N TRP A 223 0.65 6.18 -9.48
CA TRP A 223 0.29 4.78 -9.22
C TRP A 223 0.99 3.82 -10.19
N LEU A 224 1.05 4.13 -11.48
CA LEU A 224 1.75 3.30 -12.46
C LEU A 224 3.26 3.23 -12.20
N ARG A 225 3.87 4.30 -11.67
CA ARG A 225 5.27 4.29 -11.24
C ARG A 225 5.48 3.40 -10.01
N ALA A 226 4.58 3.50 -9.03
CA ALA A 226 4.68 2.73 -7.78
C ALA A 226 4.34 1.25 -7.94
N LEU A 227 3.40 0.91 -8.84
CA LEU A 227 2.92 -0.46 -9.08
C LEU A 227 3.62 -1.16 -10.25
N GLY A 228 4.40 -0.44 -11.05
CA GLY A 228 4.99 -0.92 -12.30
C GLY A 228 5.85 -2.18 -12.11
N PRO A 229 6.24 -2.85 -13.19
CA PRO A 229 7.15 -3.98 -13.08
C PRO A 229 8.48 -3.52 -12.46
N HIS A 230 8.86 -4.16 -11.37
CA HIS A 230 10.12 -3.93 -10.67
C HIS A 230 10.90 -5.24 -10.67
N GLU A 231 12.20 -5.16 -10.89
CA GLU A 231 13.11 -6.30 -10.81
C GLU A 231 13.98 -6.10 -9.55
N ASP A 232 13.96 -7.08 -8.66
CA ASP A 232 14.84 -7.22 -7.48
C ASP A 232 15.11 -5.90 -6.71
N LEU A 233 14.05 -5.23 -6.27
CA LEU A 233 14.19 -4.03 -5.45
C LEU A 233 14.86 -4.37 -4.11
N PRO A 234 15.84 -3.55 -3.67
CA PRO A 234 16.45 -3.73 -2.37
C PRO A 234 15.43 -3.52 -1.24
N ALA A 235 15.76 -4.02 -0.05
CA ALA A 235 14.96 -3.77 1.15
C ALA A 235 14.74 -2.28 1.36
N ALA A 236 13.57 -1.93 1.88
CA ALA A 236 13.27 -0.57 2.27
C ALA A 236 14.31 -0.11 3.33
N PRO A 237 15.05 0.98 3.10
CA PRO A 237 15.97 1.49 4.08
C PRO A 237 15.26 1.82 5.39
N VAL A 238 15.93 1.59 6.52
CA VAL A 238 15.38 1.93 7.83
C VAL A 238 15.21 3.45 7.92
N PRO A 239 14.03 3.98 8.26
CA PRO A 239 13.86 5.40 8.48
C PRO A 239 14.77 5.90 9.60
N ARG A 240 15.29 7.12 9.46
CA ARG A 240 16.01 7.77 10.56
C ARG A 240 15.07 8.05 11.73
N ALA A 241 15.60 8.09 12.96
CA ALA A 241 14.84 8.59 14.09
C ALA A 241 14.53 10.08 13.90
N LEU A 242 13.31 10.46 14.24
CA LEU A 242 12.91 11.86 14.24
C LEU A 242 12.94 12.40 15.67
N PRO A 243 13.44 13.62 15.89
CA PRO A 243 13.54 14.21 17.23
C PRO A 243 12.16 14.52 17.81
N THR A 244 11.99 14.28 19.12
CA THR A 244 10.82 14.71 19.86
C THR A 244 10.79 16.24 19.95
N ALA A 245 9.65 16.87 19.68
CA ALA A 245 9.50 18.32 19.69
C ALA A 245 9.84 18.90 21.10
N GLY A 246 10.75 19.90 21.15
CA GLY A 246 11.18 20.53 22.40
C GLY A 246 12.24 19.76 23.20
N ALA A 247 12.80 18.68 22.66
CA ALA A 247 14.02 18.11 23.21
C ALA A 247 15.18 19.07 22.89
N GLU A 248 15.73 19.74 23.91
CA GLU A 248 16.96 20.52 23.74
C GLU A 248 18.10 19.56 23.36
N PRO A 249 18.97 19.92 22.38
CA PRO A 249 20.17 19.17 22.14
C PRO A 249 21.00 19.19 23.43
N THR A 250 21.15 18.05 24.07
CA THR A 250 22.05 17.92 25.22
C THR A 250 23.48 18.22 24.72
N ALA A 251 23.98 19.40 25.10
CA ALA A 251 25.36 19.78 24.84
C ALA A 251 26.26 18.69 25.44
N GLY A 252 27.07 18.07 24.58
CA GLY A 252 28.05 17.08 25.02
C GLY A 252 28.89 17.64 26.14
N VAL A 253 28.91 16.94 27.29
CA VAL A 253 29.85 17.21 28.38
C VAL A 253 31.25 16.94 27.80
N GLY A 254 31.90 18.00 27.37
CA GLY A 254 33.32 17.97 27.02
C GLY A 254 34.10 17.66 28.28
N THR A 255 34.69 16.47 28.34
CA THR A 255 35.75 16.17 29.29
C THR A 255 36.94 17.06 28.97
N GLY A 256 37.00 18.21 29.62
CA GLY A 256 38.17 19.06 29.59
C GLY A 256 39.35 18.34 30.25
N SER A 257 40.33 17.93 29.48
CA SER A 257 41.66 17.62 29.97
C SER A 257 42.52 18.86 29.84
N ALA A 258 42.91 19.38 30.99
CA ALA A 258 43.77 20.54 31.12
C ALA A 258 45.20 20.27 30.58
N ALA A 259 45.73 21.31 30.05
CA ALA A 259 47.04 21.48 29.42
C ALA A 259 48.22 20.98 30.26
N GLY A 260 49.22 20.52 29.54
CA GLY A 260 50.60 20.44 29.96
C GLY A 260 51.49 20.64 28.71
N THR A 261 51.98 21.83 28.56
CA THR A 261 53.07 22.21 27.64
C THR A 261 54.36 21.57 28.08
N GLU A 262 55.07 20.88 27.16
CA GLU A 262 56.54 21.00 27.07
C GLU A 262 57.06 20.49 25.71
N ALA A 263 57.91 21.32 25.10
CA ALA A 263 58.60 21.07 23.87
C ALA A 263 59.93 20.31 24.11
N ALA A 264 60.26 19.36 23.27
CA ALA A 264 61.66 19.07 22.98
C ALA A 264 61.84 18.36 21.63
N SER A 265 62.72 18.92 20.86
CA SER A 265 63.24 18.51 19.57
C SER A 265 64.06 17.21 19.62
N GLY A 266 64.06 16.44 18.53
CA GLY A 266 64.98 15.33 18.34
C GLY A 266 64.90 14.66 16.98
N THR A 267 65.86 14.98 16.11
CA THR A 267 66.15 14.45 14.78
C THR A 267 66.66 13.01 14.80
N GLY A 268 66.42 12.24 13.71
CA GLY A 268 67.22 11.00 13.41
C GLY A 268 66.46 10.04 12.45
N SER A 269 66.70 10.11 11.32
CA SER A 269 67.24 9.45 10.09
C SER A 269 67.40 7.90 10.10
N ALA A 270 67.07 7.38 8.91
CA ALA A 270 67.60 6.24 8.13
C ALA A 270 67.00 4.83 8.31
N ALA A 271 66.33 4.33 7.32
CA ALA A 271 66.74 3.42 6.22
C ALA A 271 67.00 1.95 6.61
N GLY A 272 66.44 1.04 5.86
CA GLY A 272 66.83 -0.37 5.78
C GLY A 272 65.83 -1.26 5.05
N ALA A 273 66.15 -1.58 3.82
CA ALA A 273 65.47 -2.52 2.92
C ALA A 273 65.80 -3.99 3.29
N GLY A 274 64.96 -4.92 2.84
CA GLY A 274 65.30 -6.33 2.87
C GLY A 274 64.16 -7.21 2.33
N THR A 275 64.29 -7.61 1.09
CA THR A 275 63.60 -8.68 0.35
C THR A 275 63.82 -10.06 0.98
N GLU A 276 62.85 -10.98 0.93
CA GLU A 276 62.90 -12.18 0.06
C GLU A 276 61.80 -13.19 0.37
N ALA A 277 61.42 -13.92 -0.69
CA ALA A 277 60.41 -14.90 -0.83
C ALA A 277 60.75 -16.28 -0.24
N ALA A 278 59.73 -17.09 0.05
CA ALA A 278 59.65 -18.49 -0.41
C ALA A 278 58.34 -19.21 -0.03
N SER A 279 57.84 -19.85 -1.01
CA SER A 279 56.88 -20.96 -1.16
C SER A 279 56.67 -21.93 -0.01
N GLY A 280 55.39 -22.40 0.17
CA GLY A 280 55.05 -23.59 0.90
C GLY A 280 53.54 -23.94 0.87
N THR A 281 53.25 -24.99 0.12
CA THR A 281 51.93 -25.63 -0.05
C THR A 281 51.40 -26.29 1.23
N GLY A 282 50.08 -26.27 1.46
CA GLY A 282 49.44 -27.17 2.47
C GLY A 282 47.94 -26.88 2.68
N SER A 283 47.14 -27.85 2.28
CA SER A 283 45.67 -27.99 2.37
C SER A 283 45.20 -28.09 3.80
N ALA A 284 44.01 -27.54 4.14
CA ALA A 284 42.78 -28.18 4.60
C ALA A 284 41.89 -27.27 5.47
N ALA A 285 40.67 -27.20 5.05
CA ALA A 285 39.37 -27.00 5.73
C ALA A 285 39.34 -26.48 7.20
N GLY A 286 38.62 -25.37 7.35
CA GLY A 286 38.09 -24.89 8.62
C GLY A 286 37.16 -23.70 8.40
N ALA A 287 35.84 -23.96 8.44
CA ALA A 287 34.85 -22.91 8.38
C ALA A 287 34.89 -22.06 9.67
N GLY A 288 35.25 -20.81 9.52
CA GLY A 288 35.15 -19.80 10.55
C GLY A 288 34.39 -18.61 9.99
N THR A 289 33.18 -18.40 10.46
CA THR A 289 32.38 -17.21 10.19
C THR A 289 33.00 -16.03 10.93
N GLU A 290 33.74 -15.20 10.26
CA GLU A 290 34.12 -13.89 10.77
C GLU A 290 33.01 -12.87 10.45
N ALA A 291 32.44 -12.29 11.51
CA ALA A 291 31.54 -11.16 11.43
C ALA A 291 32.31 -9.92 10.93
N ALA A 292 31.99 -9.46 9.73
CA ALA A 292 32.48 -8.18 9.21
C ALA A 292 31.79 -7.03 9.94
N SER A 293 32.50 -6.38 10.88
CA SER A 293 32.14 -5.08 11.44
C SER A 293 32.40 -3.99 10.41
N GLY A 294 31.42 -3.72 9.56
CA GLY A 294 31.39 -2.58 8.66
C GLY A 294 30.90 -1.34 9.39
N THR A 295 31.81 -0.52 9.92
CA THR A 295 31.52 0.83 10.35
C THR A 295 31.29 1.73 9.16
N GLY A 296 30.05 1.84 8.69
CA GLY A 296 29.60 2.86 7.75
C GLY A 296 29.42 4.19 8.48
N SER A 297 30.39 5.10 8.34
CA SER A 297 30.30 6.48 8.80
C SER A 297 29.24 7.22 8.00
N ALA A 298 28.08 7.49 8.61
CA ALA A 298 27.10 8.47 8.11
C ALA A 298 27.36 9.81 8.83
N ALA A 299 27.82 10.78 8.05
CA ALA A 299 27.96 12.17 8.51
C ALA A 299 26.58 12.80 8.67
N GLY A 300 26.25 13.15 9.92
CA GLY A 300 25.04 13.88 10.30
C GLY A 300 24.98 13.99 11.83
N GLY A 301 25.84 14.83 12.42
CA GLY A 301 25.96 14.97 13.87
C GLY A 301 24.78 15.70 14.51
N GLY A 302 23.65 15.03 14.71
CA GLY A 302 22.69 15.37 15.73
C GLY A 302 23.02 14.57 17.01
N ALA A 303 23.01 15.20 18.19
CA ALA A 303 23.25 14.50 19.45
C ALA A 303 22.19 13.41 19.63
N VAL A 304 22.60 12.16 19.64
CA VAL A 304 21.74 10.99 19.88
C VAL A 304 21.19 11.07 21.29
N ALA A 305 19.88 11.03 21.45
CA ALA A 305 19.25 11.03 22.77
C ALA A 305 19.74 9.81 23.57
N PRO A 306 20.04 9.97 24.87
CA PRO A 306 20.52 8.86 25.70
C PRO A 306 19.46 7.77 25.80
N LEU A 307 19.90 6.51 25.87
CA LEU A 307 19.01 5.36 26.05
C LEU A 307 18.28 5.44 27.41
N PRO A 308 17.01 4.96 27.48
CA PRO A 308 16.27 4.93 28.73
C PRO A 308 16.96 4.04 29.76
N GLY A 309 17.18 4.56 30.97
CA GLY A 309 17.81 3.84 32.07
C GLY A 309 16.92 2.78 32.68
N THR A 310 15.59 2.98 32.64
CA THR A 310 14.59 2.08 33.24
C THR A 310 13.46 1.77 32.24
N GLY A 311 12.75 0.65 32.46
CA GLY A 311 11.55 0.30 31.69
C GLY A 311 10.45 1.35 31.86
N ARG A 312 10.31 1.94 33.04
CA ARG A 312 9.39 3.05 33.29
C ARG A 312 9.70 4.27 32.41
N GLU A 313 10.98 4.60 32.25
CA GLU A 313 11.42 5.70 31.40
C GLU A 313 11.13 5.40 29.93
N ALA A 314 11.40 4.19 29.45
CA ALA A 314 11.10 3.76 28.09
C ALA A 314 9.59 3.89 27.77
N VAL A 315 8.73 3.44 28.68
CA VAL A 315 7.28 3.57 28.55
C VAL A 315 6.86 5.03 28.52
N ALA A 316 7.42 5.88 29.39
CA ALA A 316 7.10 7.30 29.44
C ALA A 316 7.50 8.03 28.16
N ARG A 317 8.68 7.71 27.58
CA ARG A 317 9.12 8.26 26.29
C ARG A 317 8.23 7.81 25.15
N ALA A 318 7.91 6.53 25.05
CA ALA A 318 7.05 6.00 24.01
C ALA A 318 5.61 6.56 24.06
N ARG A 319 5.14 7.00 25.20
CA ARG A 319 3.82 7.62 25.39
C ARG A 319 3.86 9.15 25.35
N ASP A 320 5.02 9.77 25.20
CA ASP A 320 5.10 11.24 25.11
C ASP A 320 4.31 11.74 23.88
N PRO A 321 3.29 12.60 24.09
CA PRO A 321 2.47 13.10 22.99
C PRO A 321 3.25 13.99 22.01
N ARG A 322 4.41 14.51 22.41
CA ARG A 322 5.27 15.38 21.59
C ARG A 322 6.15 14.58 20.61
N ARG A 323 6.31 13.26 20.81
CA ARG A 323 7.14 12.47 19.90
C ARG A 323 6.52 12.39 18.51
N PRO A 324 7.33 12.24 17.45
CA PRO A 324 6.83 12.03 16.10
C PRO A 324 6.00 10.73 16.02
N ARG A 325 4.89 10.80 15.30
CA ARG A 325 4.02 9.66 15.00
C ARG A 325 4.22 9.20 13.56
N ALA A 326 3.52 8.14 13.17
CA ALA A 326 3.60 7.54 11.84
C ALA A 326 3.54 8.57 10.69
N GLU A 327 2.64 9.55 10.77
CA GLU A 327 2.49 10.58 9.74
C GLU A 327 3.77 11.40 9.51
N ALA A 328 4.47 11.77 10.58
CA ALA A 328 5.74 12.50 10.49
C ALA A 328 6.85 11.64 9.84
N TYR A 329 6.95 10.37 10.23
CA TYR A 329 7.90 9.43 9.63
C TYR A 329 7.62 9.20 8.15
N LEU A 330 6.36 9.01 7.77
CA LEU A 330 5.97 8.82 6.37
C LEU A 330 6.21 10.07 5.53
N ALA A 331 6.01 11.27 6.10
CA ALA A 331 6.28 12.55 5.43
C ALA A 331 7.78 12.79 5.20
N ASP A 332 8.63 12.36 6.14
CA ASP A 332 10.09 12.43 6.00
C ASP A 332 10.65 11.39 5.02
N TYR A 333 10.02 10.22 4.99
CA TYR A 333 10.52 9.06 4.23
C TYR A 333 10.16 9.09 2.75
N PHE A 334 8.98 9.62 2.39
CA PHE A 334 8.42 9.58 1.04
C PHE A 334 8.33 10.96 0.40
N ALA A 335 8.78 11.09 -0.84
CA ALA A 335 8.51 12.25 -1.67
C ALA A 335 7.07 12.28 -2.20
N VAL A 336 6.49 11.09 -2.46
CA VAL A 336 5.11 10.93 -2.91
C VAL A 336 4.47 9.79 -2.11
N ARG A 337 3.25 10.01 -1.59
CA ARG A 337 2.46 8.98 -0.90
C ARG A 337 1.17 8.69 -1.65
N LEU A 338 0.87 7.42 -1.80
CA LEU A 338 -0.28 6.87 -2.52
C LEU A 338 -1.06 5.97 -1.56
N PRO A 339 -2.01 6.52 -0.80
CA PRO A 339 -2.71 5.75 0.23
C PRO A 339 -3.61 4.67 -0.37
N LEU A 340 -3.61 3.49 0.27
CA LEU A 340 -4.59 2.43 0.10
C LEU A 340 -5.58 2.53 1.25
N HIS A 341 -6.84 2.81 0.93
CA HIS A 341 -7.84 3.11 1.94
C HIS A 341 -8.78 1.93 2.19
N GLY A 342 -8.98 1.63 3.48
CA GLY A 342 -9.92 0.64 3.94
C GLY A 342 -9.60 -0.82 3.64
N ASP A 343 -10.45 -1.70 4.15
CA ASP A 343 -10.26 -3.15 4.13
C ASP A 343 -10.95 -3.87 2.97
N ARG A 344 -11.63 -3.16 2.09
CA ARG A 344 -12.49 -3.69 1.00
C ARG A 344 -13.64 -4.59 1.49
N SER A 345 -13.89 -4.60 2.79
CA SER A 345 -14.98 -5.36 3.42
C SER A 345 -16.04 -4.46 4.06
N GLY A 346 -15.91 -3.15 3.88
CA GLY A 346 -16.88 -2.16 4.36
C GLY A 346 -16.46 -1.42 5.62
N ALA A 347 -15.18 -1.51 6.02
CA ALA A 347 -14.68 -0.84 7.21
C ALA A 347 -13.30 -0.17 7.00
N THR A 348 -13.04 0.83 7.84
CA THR A 348 -11.77 1.56 7.90
C THR A 348 -11.26 1.59 9.33
N ASP A 349 -9.95 1.82 9.48
CA ASP A 349 -9.32 2.09 10.78
C ASP A 349 -8.45 3.35 10.65
N PRO A 350 -8.86 4.48 11.27
CA PRO A 350 -8.06 5.70 11.25
C PRO A 350 -6.74 5.57 12.03
N GLY A 351 -6.61 4.53 12.85
CA GLY A 351 -5.39 4.20 13.61
C GLY A 351 -4.32 3.46 12.79
N LEU A 352 -4.58 3.21 11.49
CA LEU A 352 -3.61 2.55 10.62
C LEU A 352 -3.56 3.22 9.25
N LEU A 353 -2.35 3.56 8.79
CA LEU A 353 -2.08 4.10 7.47
C LEU A 353 -1.44 3.02 6.59
N CYS A 354 -2.01 2.82 5.41
CA CYS A 354 -1.50 1.90 4.40
C CYS A 354 -1.33 2.58 3.06
N GLY A 355 -0.41 2.08 2.24
CA GLY A 355 -0.26 2.57 0.87
C GLY A 355 1.06 2.16 0.24
N LEU A 356 1.32 2.77 -0.90
CA LEU A 356 2.62 2.79 -1.54
C LEU A 356 3.18 4.22 -1.48
N GLY A 357 4.48 4.36 -1.56
CA GLY A 357 5.14 5.65 -1.68
C GLY A 357 6.34 5.57 -2.60
N LEU A 358 6.71 6.69 -3.18
CA LEU A 358 7.96 6.86 -3.91
C LEU A 358 8.92 7.68 -3.05
N ARG A 359 10.08 7.15 -2.81
CA ARG A 359 11.18 7.85 -2.15
C ARG A 359 11.75 8.94 -3.06
N ALA A 360 12.61 9.81 -2.54
CA ALA A 360 13.27 10.86 -3.32
C ALA A 360 14.14 10.31 -4.47
N ASP A 361 14.68 9.10 -4.31
CA ASP A 361 15.44 8.38 -5.33
C ASP A 361 14.55 7.66 -6.36
N GLY A 362 13.22 7.74 -6.21
CA GLY A 362 12.23 7.09 -7.06
C GLY A 362 11.94 5.64 -6.69
N GLN A 363 12.59 5.06 -5.67
CA GLN A 363 12.31 3.70 -5.22
C GLN A 363 10.89 3.60 -4.67
N PRO A 364 10.04 2.68 -5.18
CA PRO A 364 8.75 2.39 -4.58
C PRO A 364 8.91 1.54 -3.32
N VAL A 365 8.14 1.87 -2.31
CA VAL A 365 8.05 1.10 -1.05
C VAL A 365 6.58 1.08 -0.63
N ALA A 366 6.06 -0.09 -0.27
CA ALA A 366 4.77 -0.20 0.38
C ALA A 366 4.91 0.12 1.88
N TYR A 367 3.92 0.78 2.45
CA TYR A 367 3.96 1.10 3.88
C TYR A 367 2.70 0.65 4.61
N VAL A 368 2.91 0.23 5.86
CA VAL A 368 1.86 -0.06 6.85
C VAL A 368 2.30 0.55 8.16
N ALA A 369 1.56 1.52 8.69
CA ALA A 369 1.98 2.32 9.82
C ALA A 369 0.88 2.47 10.88
N GLN A 370 1.14 2.02 12.10
CA GLN A 370 0.26 2.21 13.26
C GLN A 370 0.45 3.63 13.83
N CYS A 371 -0.66 4.26 14.25
CA CYS A 371 -0.72 5.68 14.60
C CYS A 371 -0.81 5.95 16.11
N GLY A 372 -0.47 4.99 16.97
CA GLY A 372 -0.47 5.14 18.43
C GLY A 372 -1.83 4.89 19.10
N THR A 373 -2.76 4.28 18.39
CA THR A 373 -4.07 3.85 18.92
C THR A 373 -4.22 2.34 18.87
N PRO A 374 -5.16 1.73 19.62
CA PRO A 374 -5.45 0.31 19.47
C PRO A 374 -5.90 0.00 18.04
N THR A 375 -5.15 -0.88 17.35
CA THR A 375 -5.44 -1.21 15.95
C THR A 375 -6.71 -2.08 15.88
N ARG A 376 -7.68 -1.67 15.05
CA ARG A 376 -8.95 -2.36 14.85
C ARG A 376 -8.84 -3.46 13.78
N PRO A 377 -9.78 -4.40 13.71
CA PRO A 377 -9.76 -5.49 12.73
C PRO A 377 -9.68 -5.03 11.27
N ALA A 378 -10.34 -3.91 10.94
CA ALA A 378 -10.24 -3.31 9.59
C ALA A 378 -8.82 -2.88 9.25
N GLY A 379 -8.07 -2.32 10.22
CA GLY A 379 -6.67 -1.97 10.05
C GLY A 379 -5.80 -3.18 9.74
N TYR A 380 -5.94 -4.28 10.47
CA TYR A 380 -5.21 -5.53 10.19
C TYR A 380 -5.53 -6.09 8.82
N ARG A 381 -6.80 -6.09 8.37
CA ARG A 381 -7.18 -6.54 7.02
C ARG A 381 -6.58 -5.63 5.94
N ALA A 382 -6.57 -4.32 6.15
CA ALA A 382 -5.93 -3.35 5.25
C ALA A 382 -4.41 -3.57 5.17
N ALA A 383 -3.76 -3.85 6.32
CA ALA A 383 -2.35 -4.21 6.40
C ALA A 383 -2.04 -5.47 5.57
N ALA A 384 -2.77 -6.56 5.83
CA ALA A 384 -2.59 -7.82 5.11
C ALA A 384 -2.81 -7.67 3.59
N ARG A 385 -3.82 -6.89 3.18
CA ARG A 385 -4.06 -6.53 1.77
C ARG A 385 -2.86 -5.82 1.16
N THR A 386 -2.31 -4.82 1.84
CA THR A 386 -1.19 -4.02 1.37
C THR A 386 0.08 -4.85 1.23
N ILE A 387 0.39 -5.68 2.22
CA ILE A 387 1.56 -6.57 2.20
C ILE A 387 1.47 -7.57 1.06
N ARG A 388 0.30 -8.21 0.84
CA ARG A 388 0.10 -9.15 -0.27
C ARG A 388 0.17 -8.48 -1.64
N LEU A 389 -0.31 -7.24 -1.75
CA LEU A 389 -0.17 -6.47 -2.97
C LEU A 389 1.29 -6.19 -3.27
N ALA A 390 2.04 -5.73 -2.27
CA ALA A 390 3.46 -5.45 -2.37
C ALA A 390 4.26 -6.71 -2.75
N ASP A 391 4.02 -7.84 -2.06
CA ASP A 391 4.67 -9.13 -2.36
C ASP A 391 4.43 -9.59 -3.80
N ARG A 392 3.20 -9.48 -4.27
CA ARG A 392 2.84 -9.87 -5.64
C ARG A 392 3.53 -9.01 -6.70
N LEU A 393 3.75 -7.73 -6.42
CA LEU A 393 4.35 -6.76 -7.33
C LEU A 393 5.87 -6.62 -7.19
N GLY A 394 6.50 -7.35 -6.27
CA GLY A 394 7.94 -7.25 -6.01
C GLY A 394 8.35 -5.94 -5.32
N VAL A 395 7.45 -5.27 -4.59
CA VAL A 395 7.70 -4.00 -3.90
C VAL A 395 8.08 -4.27 -2.44
N PRO A 396 9.23 -3.78 -1.93
CA PRO A 396 9.59 -3.94 -0.52
C PRO A 396 8.60 -3.24 0.41
N VAL A 397 8.49 -3.73 1.63
CA VAL A 397 7.53 -3.23 2.62
C VAL A 397 8.27 -2.55 3.78
N LEU A 398 7.78 -1.39 4.19
CA LEU A 398 8.13 -0.71 5.43
C LEU A 398 6.94 -0.81 6.40
N THR A 399 7.17 -1.33 7.61
CA THR A 399 6.18 -1.27 8.68
C THR A 399 6.65 -0.33 9.80
N LEU A 400 5.76 0.54 10.27
CA LEU A 400 5.98 1.39 11.45
C LEU A 400 5.08 0.91 12.57
N VAL A 401 5.68 0.52 13.68
CA VAL A 401 4.94 -0.03 14.83
C VAL A 401 4.78 1.04 15.89
N ASP A 402 3.52 1.37 16.18
CA ASP A 402 3.12 2.27 17.26
C ASP A 402 1.67 1.99 17.66
N THR A 403 1.47 1.07 18.59
CA THR A 403 0.15 0.73 19.13
C THR A 403 0.27 0.21 20.55
N PRO A 404 -0.65 0.54 21.47
CA PRO A 404 -0.74 -0.11 22.77
C PRO A 404 -1.19 -1.58 22.67
N GLY A 405 -1.63 -2.00 21.47
CA GLY A 405 -2.11 -3.35 21.16
C GLY A 405 -3.29 -3.35 20.21
N ALA A 406 -3.87 -4.52 19.98
CA ALA A 406 -5.09 -4.64 19.23
C ALA A 406 -6.30 -4.13 20.04
N ALA A 407 -7.29 -3.56 19.35
CA ALA A 407 -8.58 -3.26 19.96
C ALA A 407 -9.23 -4.58 20.44
N ASN A 408 -9.71 -4.58 21.68
CA ASN A 408 -10.26 -5.76 22.37
C ASN A 408 -11.67 -5.51 22.95
N ASP A 409 -12.33 -4.46 22.46
CA ASP A 409 -13.73 -4.21 22.81
C ASP A 409 -14.68 -5.16 22.07
N ALA A 410 -15.94 -5.19 22.51
CA ALA A 410 -16.95 -6.10 21.95
C ALA A 410 -17.23 -5.85 20.45
N GLU A 411 -16.99 -4.64 19.95
CA GLU A 411 -17.12 -4.31 18.53
C GLU A 411 -15.97 -4.94 17.73
N ALA A 412 -14.73 -4.80 18.20
CA ALA A 412 -13.57 -5.41 17.59
C ALA A 412 -13.67 -6.95 17.57
N GLU A 413 -14.15 -7.57 18.66
CA GLU A 413 -14.37 -9.02 18.71
C GLU A 413 -15.43 -9.47 17.69
N ARG A 414 -16.56 -8.78 17.61
CA ARG A 414 -17.59 -9.05 16.59
C ARG A 414 -17.11 -8.82 15.17
N ALA A 415 -16.19 -7.90 14.96
CA ALA A 415 -15.57 -7.62 13.67
C ALA A 415 -14.43 -8.60 13.32
N GLY A 416 -14.16 -9.62 14.16
CA GLY A 416 -13.21 -10.69 13.90
C GLY A 416 -11.75 -10.32 14.18
N ALA A 417 -11.46 -9.70 15.33
CA ALA A 417 -10.12 -9.27 15.71
C ALA A 417 -9.07 -10.38 15.59
N GLY A 418 -9.34 -11.56 16.15
CA GLY A 418 -8.41 -12.70 16.09
C GLY A 418 -8.08 -13.15 14.67
N ALA A 419 -9.10 -13.26 13.80
CA ALA A 419 -8.91 -13.66 12.40
C ALA A 419 -8.11 -12.61 11.60
N ALA A 420 -8.39 -11.33 11.81
CA ALA A 420 -7.69 -10.24 11.12
C ALA A 420 -6.20 -10.16 11.54
N ILE A 421 -5.90 -10.35 12.82
CA ILE A 421 -4.52 -10.41 13.33
C ILE A 421 -3.79 -11.63 12.75
N ALA A 422 -4.42 -12.81 12.76
CA ALA A 422 -3.84 -14.04 12.21
C ALA A 422 -3.54 -13.90 10.71
N ASP A 423 -4.43 -13.24 9.95
CA ASP A 423 -4.25 -12.96 8.54
C ASP A 423 -3.07 -12.02 8.26
N THR A 424 -2.84 -11.05 9.16
CA THR A 424 -1.68 -10.14 9.07
C THR A 424 -0.37 -10.87 9.37
N PHE A 425 -0.33 -11.70 10.41
CA PHE A 425 0.81 -12.58 10.68
C PHE A 425 1.14 -13.47 9.47
N ALA A 426 0.12 -14.07 8.87
CA ALA A 426 0.29 -14.91 7.69
C ALA A 426 0.82 -14.10 6.48
N ALA A 427 0.38 -12.86 6.30
CA ALA A 427 0.86 -11.99 5.22
C ALA A 427 2.34 -11.63 5.39
N ILE A 428 2.77 -11.27 6.60
CA ILE A 428 4.19 -11.02 6.92
C ILE A 428 5.03 -12.29 6.72
N ALA A 429 4.58 -13.43 7.25
CA ALA A 429 5.31 -14.69 7.17
C ALA A 429 5.45 -15.24 5.74
N ALA A 430 4.47 -14.97 4.88
CA ALA A 430 4.46 -15.43 3.49
C ALA A 430 5.14 -14.45 2.52
N ALA A 431 5.48 -13.24 2.96
CA ALA A 431 6.10 -12.22 2.11
C ALA A 431 7.48 -12.69 1.63
N ARG A 432 7.67 -12.70 0.31
CA ARG A 432 8.95 -12.98 -0.37
C ARG A 432 9.77 -11.72 -0.58
N VAL A 433 9.08 -10.57 -0.64
CA VAL A 433 9.74 -9.27 -0.67
C VAL A 433 10.31 -8.92 0.71
N PRO A 434 11.41 -8.14 0.76
CA PRO A 434 11.96 -7.69 2.04
C PRO A 434 10.93 -6.84 2.82
N VAL A 435 10.78 -7.15 4.11
CA VAL A 435 10.00 -6.34 5.05
C VAL A 435 10.95 -5.71 6.06
N THR A 436 10.91 -4.40 6.18
CA THR A 436 11.68 -3.62 7.17
C THR A 436 10.72 -3.06 8.20
N THR A 437 10.98 -3.30 9.48
CA THR A 437 10.15 -2.77 10.58
C THR A 437 10.93 -1.77 11.41
N LEU A 438 10.30 -0.64 11.72
CA LEU A 438 10.79 0.29 12.73
C LEU A 438 9.72 0.48 13.83
N VAL A 439 10.06 0.17 15.06
CA VAL A 439 9.22 0.47 16.23
C VAL A 439 9.48 1.93 16.61
N ILE A 440 8.46 2.77 16.45
CA ILE A 440 8.56 4.21 16.65
C ILE A 440 7.91 4.69 17.95
N GLY A 441 7.28 3.81 18.69
CA GLY A 441 6.56 4.12 19.93
C GLY A 441 6.21 2.89 20.73
N GLU A 442 4.92 2.69 21.03
CA GLU A 442 4.48 1.53 21.79
C GLU A 442 4.41 0.27 20.91
N GLY A 443 5.12 -0.80 21.30
CA GLY A 443 5.01 -2.14 20.73
C GLY A 443 4.15 -3.02 21.65
N GLY A 444 2.82 -2.88 21.57
CA GLY A 444 1.90 -3.56 22.48
C GLY A 444 1.52 -4.97 22.01
N SER A 445 2.14 -5.99 22.59
CA SER A 445 1.70 -7.40 22.50
C SER A 445 1.61 -7.95 21.06
N GLY A 446 0.78 -8.98 20.85
CA GLY A 446 0.54 -9.61 19.54
C GLY A 446 -0.01 -8.66 18.47
N GLY A 447 -0.73 -7.60 18.87
CA GLY A 447 -1.24 -6.61 17.94
C GLY A 447 -0.16 -5.77 17.26
N ALA A 448 0.89 -5.44 17.99
CA ALA A 448 2.09 -4.81 17.44
C ALA A 448 2.96 -5.83 16.67
N LEU A 449 3.10 -7.03 17.24
CA LEU A 449 3.96 -8.08 16.68
C LEU A 449 3.48 -8.56 15.30
N ALA A 450 2.19 -8.47 15.01
CA ALA A 450 1.64 -8.87 13.72
C ALA A 450 2.22 -8.08 12.53
N LEU A 451 2.82 -6.91 12.77
CA LEU A 451 3.48 -6.08 11.76
C LEU A 451 5.02 -6.13 11.84
N ALA A 452 5.59 -6.79 12.82
CA ALA A 452 7.04 -6.87 12.98
C ALA A 452 7.65 -7.93 12.04
N ALA A 453 8.68 -7.56 11.31
CA ALA A 453 9.47 -8.47 10.48
C ALA A 453 10.34 -9.36 11.39
N PRO A 454 10.32 -10.70 11.26
CA PRO A 454 11.06 -11.58 12.16
C PRO A 454 12.57 -11.33 12.22
N GLU A 455 13.18 -10.93 11.09
CA GLU A 455 14.63 -10.82 10.95
C GLU A 455 15.10 -9.41 10.58
N ASN A 456 14.21 -8.42 10.54
CA ASN A 456 14.56 -7.06 10.12
C ASN A 456 13.73 -6.01 10.86
N THR A 457 13.76 -6.11 12.21
CA THR A 457 13.10 -5.16 13.10
C THR A 457 14.13 -4.26 13.76
N HIS A 458 13.86 -2.96 13.77
CA HIS A 458 14.63 -1.91 14.40
C HIS A 458 13.75 -1.13 15.37
N VAL A 459 14.37 -0.48 16.33
CA VAL A 459 13.66 0.27 17.39
C VAL A 459 14.24 1.67 17.54
N THR A 460 13.43 2.68 17.83
CA THR A 460 13.93 4.01 18.17
C THR A 460 14.25 4.09 19.67
N VAL A 461 15.02 5.12 20.07
CA VAL A 461 15.35 5.38 21.47
C VAL A 461 14.11 5.70 22.33
N ASP A 462 13.04 6.22 21.68
CA ASP A 462 11.78 6.60 22.32
C ASP A 462 10.67 5.56 22.13
N SER A 463 11.05 4.30 21.96
CA SER A 463 10.13 3.18 21.81
C SER A 463 10.29 2.11 22.89
N TYR A 464 9.34 1.22 23.00
CA TYR A 464 9.47 -0.04 23.73
C TYR A 464 8.68 -1.15 23.04
N PHE A 465 8.97 -2.41 23.39
CA PHE A 465 8.13 -3.53 22.98
C PHE A 465 7.90 -4.48 24.16
N SER A 466 6.66 -4.92 24.35
CA SER A 466 6.30 -5.77 25.47
C SER A 466 5.20 -6.76 25.12
N VAL A 467 5.26 -7.95 25.75
CA VAL A 467 4.21 -8.97 25.67
C VAL A 467 2.85 -8.46 26.16
N ILE A 468 2.85 -7.51 27.10
CA ILE A 468 1.66 -6.92 27.71
C ILE A 468 2.04 -5.54 28.29
N ALA A 469 1.09 -4.63 28.40
CA ALA A 469 1.32 -3.35 29.09
C ALA A 469 1.77 -3.57 30.53
N PRO A 470 2.80 -2.85 31.04
CA PRO A 470 3.33 -3.06 32.39
C PRO A 470 2.30 -2.97 33.51
N GLU A 471 1.29 -2.09 33.34
CA GLU A 471 0.19 -1.93 34.28
C GLU A 471 -0.66 -3.20 34.37
N LEU A 472 -0.95 -3.82 33.21
CA LEU A 472 -1.71 -5.07 33.14
C LEU A 472 -0.89 -6.25 33.67
N ALA A 473 0.42 -6.26 33.39
CA ALA A 473 1.33 -7.28 33.96
C ALA A 473 1.37 -7.19 35.49
N ALA A 474 1.49 -5.98 36.06
CA ALA A 474 1.46 -5.75 37.51
C ALA A 474 0.14 -6.23 38.12
N ALA A 475 -1.00 -5.91 37.45
CA ALA A 475 -2.32 -6.35 37.90
C ALA A 475 -2.47 -7.89 37.89
N ILE A 476 -2.02 -8.56 36.82
CA ILE A 476 -2.04 -10.04 36.71
C ILE A 476 -1.18 -10.67 37.83
N LEU A 477 -0.01 -10.08 38.12
CA LEU A 477 0.88 -10.50 39.18
C LEU A 477 0.40 -10.11 40.58
N LYS A 478 -0.75 -9.46 40.68
CA LYS A 478 -1.33 -8.93 41.96
C LYS A 478 -0.38 -7.98 42.68
N ARG A 479 0.38 -7.21 41.94
CA ARG A 479 1.27 -6.17 42.47
C ARG A 479 0.52 -4.85 42.62
N PRO A 480 0.88 -4.01 43.60
CA PRO A 480 0.30 -2.69 43.72
C PRO A 480 0.75 -1.80 42.53
N PRO A 481 -0.03 -0.75 42.17
CA PRO A 481 0.32 0.19 41.09
C PRO A 481 1.70 0.85 41.24
N SER A 482 2.20 0.99 42.48
CA SER A 482 3.54 1.53 42.77
C SER A 482 4.67 0.65 42.23
N GLU A 483 4.42 -0.65 41.96
CA GLU A 483 5.40 -1.59 41.42
C GLU A 483 5.34 -1.74 39.90
N THR A 484 4.51 -0.96 39.20
CA THR A 484 4.44 -0.98 37.72
C THR A 484 5.80 -0.69 37.09
N GLY A 485 6.60 0.25 37.66
CA GLY A 485 7.95 0.54 37.18
C GLY A 485 8.89 -0.66 37.29
N ALA A 486 8.92 -1.30 38.45
CA ALA A 486 9.73 -2.52 38.66
C ALA A 486 9.25 -3.69 37.76
N THR A 487 7.94 -3.76 37.48
CA THR A 487 7.39 -4.74 36.55
C THR A 487 7.85 -4.43 35.13
N ALA A 488 7.89 -3.17 34.69
CA ALA A 488 8.42 -2.78 33.39
C ALA A 488 9.90 -3.13 33.23
N ASP A 489 10.71 -2.96 34.28
CA ASP A 489 12.12 -3.37 34.28
C ASP A 489 12.28 -4.89 34.15
N GLN A 490 11.45 -5.67 34.83
CA GLN A 490 11.46 -7.13 34.74
C GLN A 490 11.02 -7.66 33.36
N LEU A 491 10.15 -6.93 32.67
CA LEU A 491 9.71 -7.27 31.30
C LEU A 491 10.79 -7.04 30.25
N ARG A 492 11.91 -6.39 30.59
CA ARG A 492 13.04 -6.13 29.68
C ARG A 492 12.57 -5.54 28.34
N LEU A 493 11.80 -4.45 28.42
CA LEU A 493 11.09 -3.86 27.26
C LEU A 493 11.83 -2.67 26.62
N ARG A 494 12.97 -2.24 27.19
CA ARG A 494 13.75 -1.09 26.70
C ARG A 494 14.39 -1.38 25.34
N PRO A 495 14.67 -0.40 24.48
CA PRO A 495 15.31 -0.59 23.19
C PRO A 495 16.58 -1.47 23.27
N GLN A 496 17.45 -1.21 24.26
CA GLN A 496 18.68 -2.01 24.45
C GLN A 496 18.39 -3.45 24.87
N ASP A 497 17.34 -3.68 25.69
CA ASP A 497 16.94 -5.05 26.07
C ASP A 497 16.44 -5.83 24.85
N LEU A 498 15.70 -5.16 23.95
CA LEU A 498 15.16 -5.79 22.74
C LEU A 498 16.26 -6.23 21.77
N VAL A 499 17.33 -5.45 21.66
CA VAL A 499 18.53 -5.82 20.89
C VAL A 499 19.27 -6.98 21.56
N GLU A 500 19.48 -6.90 22.87
CA GLU A 500 20.14 -7.97 23.63
C GLU A 500 19.37 -9.29 23.59
N LEU A 501 18.03 -9.24 23.59
CA LEU A 501 17.15 -10.41 23.45
C LEU A 501 17.05 -10.93 22.01
N GLY A 502 17.65 -10.26 21.03
CA GLY A 502 17.60 -10.66 19.63
C GLY A 502 16.25 -10.38 18.94
N PHE A 503 15.38 -9.57 19.55
CA PHE A 503 14.13 -9.14 18.92
C PHE A 503 14.36 -8.03 17.88
N ALA A 504 15.26 -7.10 18.19
CA ALA A 504 15.61 -6.02 17.28
C ALA A 504 17.08 -6.12 16.84
N LEU A 505 17.35 -5.74 15.58
CA LEU A 505 18.70 -5.73 15.03
C LEU A 505 19.50 -4.53 15.51
N SER A 506 18.88 -3.38 15.67
CA SER A 506 19.56 -2.15 16.05
C SER A 506 18.61 -1.13 16.68
N ILE A 507 19.22 -0.17 17.36
CA ILE A 507 18.56 1.05 17.85
C ILE A 507 18.89 2.17 16.89
N VAL A 508 17.85 2.83 16.39
CA VAL A 508 17.94 4.01 15.52
C VAL A 508 17.84 5.25 16.40
N GLY A 509 18.86 6.10 16.37
CA GLY A 509 18.95 7.30 17.18
C GLY A 509 19.23 8.55 16.38
#